data_23e922751668810aa1ca1ebdfa8d3d05
#
_entry.id   23e922751668810aa1ca1ebdfa8d3d05
#
_cell.length_a   1.000
_cell.length_b   1.000
_cell.length_c   1.000
_cell.angle_alpha   90.00
_cell.angle_beta   90.00
_cell.angle_gamma   90.00
#
_symmetry.space_group_name_H-M   'P 1'
#
loop_
_entity.id
_entity.type
_entity.pdbx_description
1 polymer ?
#
loop_
_entity_poly.entity_id
_entity_poly.type
_entity_poly.pdbx_seq_one_letter_code
_entity_poly.pdbx_strand_id
1 'polypeptide(L)'
;MTHSENTGKKEQPIPSLEELSGELRREKFRRRYRKLLRSTIYALVVVAAVSVLIATLLLPVLEIYGTSMKPNLTEGDIVVSVKSPSLETGDVIAFYYNNRVLVKRVIATGGESVYIDAAGNVSVNGTLLDEPYLAEKDAGMSDLDYPYVVPAGTYFVLGDHRESSVDSRSSLVGCVEHSEIVGKIIFRVWPLSSFGKIK
;
A
#
# COMPACT_ATOMS: atom_id res chain seq x y z
N MET A 1 85.75 11.97 -26.70
CA MET A 1 84.70 11.19 -27.36
C MET A 1 83.42 11.41 -26.61
N THR A 2 82.62 12.35 -27.01
CA THR A 2 81.34 12.70 -26.38
C THR A 2 80.25 12.40 -27.36
N HIS A 3 79.47 11.34 -27.09
CA HIS A 3 78.25 10.99 -27.84
C HIS A 3 77.10 11.89 -27.35
N SER A 4 76.70 12.79 -28.25
CA SER A 4 75.43 13.53 -28.07
C SER A 4 74.26 12.69 -28.57
N GLU A 5 73.44 12.20 -27.66
CA GLU A 5 72.21 11.61 -28.02
C GLU A 5 71.18 12.70 -28.34
N ASN A 6 70.93 12.83 -29.63
CA ASN A 6 69.88 13.71 -30.13
C ASN A 6 68.51 12.95 -30.08
N THR A 7 67.73 13.15 -28.97
CA THR A 7 66.38 12.68 -28.88
C THR A 7 65.50 13.49 -29.82
N GLY A 8 65.26 12.93 -31.02
CA GLY A 8 64.33 13.51 -31.98
C GLY A 8 62.91 13.58 -31.46
N LYS A 9 62.50 14.76 -30.97
CA LYS A 9 61.10 15.09 -30.78
C LYS A 9 60.38 14.96 -32.11
N LYS A 10 59.53 13.93 -32.28
CA LYS A 10 58.61 13.82 -33.43
C LYS A 10 57.71 15.07 -33.39
N GLU A 11 57.90 16.00 -34.30
CA GLU A 11 56.93 17.09 -34.51
C GLU A 11 55.61 16.47 -34.96
N GLN A 12 54.60 16.65 -34.14
CA GLN A 12 53.26 16.27 -34.49
C GLN A 12 52.75 17.23 -35.58
N PRO A 13 52.20 16.71 -36.69
CA PRO A 13 51.69 17.55 -37.76
C PRO A 13 50.60 18.48 -37.22
N ILE A 14 50.75 19.77 -37.54
CA ILE A 14 49.75 20.79 -37.16
C ILE A 14 48.43 20.43 -37.85
N PRO A 15 47.30 20.18 -37.08
CA PRO A 15 46.03 19.79 -37.66
C PRO A 15 45.47 20.89 -38.57
N SER A 16 44.82 20.50 -39.65
CA SER A 16 44.19 21.44 -40.58
C SER A 16 43.01 22.18 -39.91
N LEU A 17 42.70 23.40 -40.41
CA LEU A 17 41.58 24.20 -39.90
C LEU A 17 40.25 23.45 -39.99
N GLU A 18 40.08 22.55 -40.97
CA GLU A 18 38.87 21.72 -41.11
C GLU A 18 38.79 20.65 -40.02
N GLU A 19 39.88 19.95 -39.72
CA GLU A 19 39.96 18.98 -38.64
C GLU A 19 39.69 19.63 -37.28
N LEU A 20 40.29 20.78 -37.01
CA LEU A 20 40.07 21.53 -35.76
C LEU A 20 38.61 21.98 -35.61
N SER A 21 37.98 22.44 -36.70
CA SER A 21 36.58 22.85 -36.70
C SER A 21 35.61 21.68 -36.50
N GLY A 22 35.95 20.49 -37.05
CA GLY A 22 35.22 19.23 -36.87
C GLY A 22 35.27 18.76 -35.42
N GLU A 23 36.46 18.78 -34.80
CA GLU A 23 36.62 18.38 -33.39
C GLU A 23 35.92 19.34 -32.44
N LEU A 24 36.02 20.66 -32.69
CA LEU A 24 35.28 21.65 -31.90
C LEU A 24 33.76 21.49 -31.98
N ARG A 25 33.23 21.14 -33.16
CA ARG A 25 31.81 20.81 -33.32
C ARG A 25 31.41 19.57 -32.52
N ARG A 26 32.22 18.50 -32.58
CA ARG A 26 31.99 17.25 -31.83
C ARG A 26 32.06 17.50 -30.31
N GLU A 27 33.02 18.28 -29.84
CA GLU A 27 33.13 18.59 -28.42
C GLU A 27 31.99 19.49 -27.92
N LYS A 28 31.62 20.53 -28.69
CA LYS A 28 30.41 21.33 -28.38
C LYS A 28 29.14 20.53 -28.33
N PHE A 29 28.98 19.57 -29.27
CA PHE A 29 27.84 18.66 -29.28
C PHE A 29 27.85 17.74 -28.06
N ARG A 30 28.99 17.10 -27.74
CA ARG A 30 29.14 16.25 -26.54
C ARG A 30 28.88 17.00 -25.25
N ARG A 31 29.36 18.26 -25.13
CA ARG A 31 29.10 19.09 -23.94
C ARG A 31 27.63 19.45 -23.81
N ARG A 32 26.98 19.86 -24.92
CA ARG A 32 25.52 20.10 -24.95
C ARG A 32 24.73 18.87 -24.58
N TYR A 33 25.02 17.75 -25.19
CA TYR A 33 24.35 16.47 -24.93
C TYR A 33 24.48 16.05 -23.47
N ARG A 34 25.69 16.11 -22.91
CA ARG A 34 25.91 15.81 -21.49
C ARG A 34 25.14 16.77 -20.57
N LYS A 35 25.07 18.05 -20.90
CA LYS A 35 24.30 19.04 -20.12
C LYS A 35 22.80 18.76 -20.18
N LEU A 36 22.27 18.48 -21.37
CA LEU A 36 20.86 18.08 -21.56
C LEU A 36 20.57 16.78 -20.81
N LEU A 37 21.40 15.76 -20.99
CA LEU A 37 21.20 14.47 -20.31
C LEU A 37 21.20 14.62 -18.79
N ARG A 38 22.14 15.37 -18.22
CA ARG A 38 22.17 15.66 -16.78
C ARG A 38 20.90 16.40 -16.34
N SER A 39 20.49 17.42 -17.07
CA SER A 39 19.27 18.19 -16.75
C SER A 39 18.04 17.30 -16.77
N THR A 40 17.91 16.42 -17.77
CA THR A 40 16.80 15.46 -17.88
C THR A 40 16.81 14.46 -16.72
N ILE A 41 17.99 13.91 -16.38
CA ILE A 41 18.13 12.99 -15.25
C ILE A 41 17.74 13.68 -13.94
N TYR A 42 18.22 14.90 -13.69
CA TYR A 42 17.81 15.65 -12.48
C TYR A 42 16.32 15.92 -12.44
N ALA A 43 15.71 16.31 -13.56
CA ALA A 43 14.26 16.51 -13.63
C ALA A 43 13.49 15.22 -13.31
N LEU A 44 13.91 14.08 -13.88
CA LEU A 44 13.30 12.78 -13.59
C LEU A 44 13.45 12.37 -12.12
N VAL A 45 14.65 12.59 -11.54
CA VAL A 45 14.88 12.29 -10.12
C VAL A 45 14.01 13.16 -9.22
N VAL A 46 13.87 14.46 -9.53
CA VAL A 46 13.00 15.36 -8.75
C VAL A 46 11.55 14.93 -8.85
N VAL A 47 11.05 14.64 -10.05
CA VAL A 47 9.68 14.18 -10.25
C VAL A 47 9.45 12.86 -9.50
N ALA A 48 10.37 11.91 -9.60
CA ALA A 48 10.26 10.64 -8.87
C ALA A 48 10.25 10.87 -7.34
N ALA A 49 11.14 11.71 -6.81
CA ALA A 49 11.21 12.02 -5.38
C ALA A 49 9.93 12.68 -4.87
N VAL A 50 9.38 13.66 -5.63
CA VAL A 50 8.12 14.32 -5.29
C VAL A 50 6.95 13.33 -5.35
N SER A 51 6.92 12.44 -6.35
CA SER A 51 5.87 11.42 -6.47
C SER A 51 5.88 10.44 -5.30
N VAL A 52 7.08 9.98 -4.89
CA VAL A 52 7.23 9.11 -3.70
C VAL A 52 6.79 9.84 -2.44
N LEU A 53 7.19 11.12 -2.27
CA LEU A 53 6.81 11.91 -1.10
C LEU A 53 5.28 12.07 -1.02
N ILE A 54 4.62 12.40 -2.13
CA ILE A 54 3.16 12.51 -2.20
C ILE A 54 2.51 11.16 -1.88
N ALA A 55 3.00 10.08 -2.47
CA ALA A 55 2.47 8.73 -2.23
C ALA A 55 2.58 8.36 -0.74
N THR A 56 3.73 8.57 -0.09
CA THR A 56 3.93 8.23 1.32
C THR A 56 3.11 9.08 2.29
N LEU A 57 2.79 10.33 1.92
CA LEU A 57 1.97 11.22 2.74
C LEU A 57 0.46 10.93 2.60
N LEU A 58 0.01 10.52 1.40
CA LEU A 58 -1.42 10.32 1.11
C LEU A 58 -1.89 8.86 1.25
N LEU A 59 -0.96 7.90 1.17
CA LEU A 59 -1.27 6.47 1.18
C LEU A 59 -0.59 5.81 2.39
N PRO A 60 -1.27 5.74 3.55
CA PRO A 60 -0.74 5.00 4.69
C PRO A 60 -0.43 3.55 4.31
N VAL A 61 0.82 3.14 4.53
CA VAL A 61 1.30 1.78 4.31
C VAL A 61 1.34 1.09 5.67
N LEU A 62 0.75 -0.10 5.74
CA LEU A 62 0.62 -0.87 6.97
C LEU A 62 1.21 -2.27 6.76
N GLU A 63 1.87 -2.79 7.78
CA GLU A 63 2.26 -4.20 7.86
C GLU A 63 1.22 -4.96 8.68
N ILE A 64 0.79 -6.12 8.18
CA ILE A 64 -0.21 -6.96 8.83
C ILE A 64 0.47 -7.82 9.90
N TYR A 65 -0.09 -7.78 11.11
CA TYR A 65 0.30 -8.62 12.22
C TYR A 65 -0.86 -9.52 12.66
N GLY A 66 -0.54 -10.79 12.93
CA GLY A 66 -1.50 -11.78 13.40
C GLY A 66 -2.25 -12.50 12.30
N THR A 67 -3.24 -13.28 12.72
CA THR A 67 -3.91 -14.28 11.86
C THR A 67 -5.38 -14.01 11.61
N SER A 68 -5.95 -12.96 12.21
CA SER A 68 -7.40 -12.71 12.22
C SER A 68 -8.02 -12.42 10.85
N MET A 69 -7.21 -12.12 9.84
CA MET A 69 -7.64 -11.84 8.46
C MET A 69 -7.25 -12.95 7.47
N LYS A 70 -6.79 -14.11 7.98
CA LYS A 70 -6.55 -15.28 7.13
C LYS A 70 -7.86 -15.80 6.54
N PRO A 71 -7.84 -16.33 5.30
CA PRO A 71 -6.67 -16.53 4.42
C PRO A 71 -6.29 -15.30 3.59
N ASN A 72 -7.10 -14.24 3.60
CA ASN A 72 -6.97 -13.12 2.66
C ASN A 72 -5.75 -12.22 2.95
N LEU A 73 -5.47 -11.98 4.22
CA LEU A 73 -4.27 -11.28 4.66
C LEU A 73 -3.52 -12.14 5.68
N THR A 74 -2.20 -12.20 5.51
CA THR A 74 -1.31 -12.97 6.37
C THR A 74 -0.29 -12.07 7.04
N GLU A 75 0.25 -12.54 8.16
CA GLU A 75 1.31 -11.84 8.87
C GLU A 75 2.51 -11.56 7.95
N GLY A 76 3.02 -10.33 7.99
CA GLY A 76 4.10 -9.85 7.12
C GLY A 76 3.62 -9.29 5.78
N ASP A 77 2.32 -9.35 5.47
CA ASP A 77 1.79 -8.66 4.28
C ASP A 77 1.93 -7.14 4.46
N ILE A 78 2.41 -6.45 3.42
CA ILE A 78 2.44 -4.99 3.38
C ILE A 78 1.29 -4.52 2.49
N VAL A 79 0.43 -3.70 3.06
CA VAL A 79 -0.79 -3.22 2.41
C VAL A 79 -0.84 -1.70 2.36
N VAL A 80 -1.52 -1.18 1.36
CA VAL A 80 -1.78 0.24 1.18
C VAL A 80 -3.23 0.52 1.52
N SER A 81 -3.45 1.51 2.36
CA SER A 81 -4.78 2.01 2.68
C SER A 81 -5.01 3.41 2.11
N VAL A 82 -6.27 3.77 1.96
CA VAL A 82 -6.69 5.13 1.57
C VAL A 82 -7.77 5.61 2.51
N LYS A 83 -7.77 6.90 2.82
CA LYS A 83 -8.90 7.51 3.52
C LYS A 83 -10.11 7.49 2.60
N SER A 84 -11.21 6.91 3.06
CA SER A 84 -12.48 6.89 2.32
C SER A 84 -13.54 7.62 3.13
N PRO A 85 -14.32 8.51 2.52
CA PRO A 85 -15.41 9.21 3.20
C PRO A 85 -16.60 8.28 3.49
N SER A 86 -16.73 7.19 2.78
CA SER A 86 -17.77 6.15 2.96
C SER A 86 -17.16 4.77 2.87
N LEU A 87 -17.67 3.87 3.70
CA LEU A 87 -17.30 2.46 3.71
C LEU A 87 -18.55 1.63 3.47
N GLU A 88 -18.39 0.53 2.78
CA GLU A 88 -19.45 -0.39 2.40
C GLU A 88 -19.18 -1.77 2.98
N THR A 89 -20.23 -2.58 3.09
CA THR A 89 -20.12 -3.99 3.47
C THR A 89 -19.15 -4.72 2.53
N GLY A 90 -18.22 -5.46 3.13
CA GLY A 90 -17.13 -6.14 2.41
C GLY A 90 -15.79 -5.39 2.42
N ASP A 91 -15.77 -4.10 2.73
CA ASP A 91 -14.52 -3.33 2.79
C ASP A 91 -13.62 -3.79 3.93
N VAL A 92 -12.34 -3.95 3.65
CA VAL A 92 -11.33 -4.22 4.68
C VAL A 92 -10.78 -2.90 5.16
N ILE A 93 -10.84 -2.67 6.47
CA ILE A 93 -10.42 -1.40 7.09
C ILE A 93 -9.34 -1.62 8.13
N ALA A 94 -8.48 -0.61 8.27
CA ALA A 94 -7.57 -0.46 9.40
C ALA A 94 -8.11 0.63 10.34
N PHE A 95 -8.11 0.37 11.64
CA PHE A 95 -8.61 1.31 12.65
C PHE A 95 -7.81 1.24 13.94
N TYR A 96 -7.81 2.32 14.72
CA TYR A 96 -7.15 2.38 16.00
C TYR A 96 -7.98 1.69 17.09
N TYR A 97 -7.33 0.84 17.87
CA TYR A 97 -7.90 0.20 19.05
C TYR A 97 -6.81 0.04 20.13
N ASN A 98 -7.01 0.63 21.31
CA ASN A 98 -6.07 0.53 22.44
C ASN A 98 -4.59 0.74 22.04
N ASN A 99 -4.29 1.83 21.35
CA ASN A 99 -2.96 2.21 20.89
C ASN A 99 -2.32 1.22 19.86
N ARG A 100 -3.15 0.40 19.21
CA ARG A 100 -2.76 -0.52 18.13
C ARG A 100 -3.62 -0.25 16.91
N VAL A 101 -3.16 -0.68 15.75
CA VAL A 101 -3.96 -0.70 14.53
C VAL A 101 -4.46 -2.12 14.32
N LEU A 102 -5.77 -2.29 14.27
CA LEU A 102 -6.42 -3.54 13.91
C LEU A 102 -6.90 -3.48 12.48
N VAL A 103 -6.95 -4.64 11.83
CA VAL A 103 -7.50 -4.80 10.49
C VAL A 103 -8.66 -5.78 10.55
N LYS A 104 -9.82 -5.35 10.05
CA LYS A 104 -11.07 -6.14 10.03
C LYS A 104 -11.87 -5.80 8.77
N ARG A 105 -12.87 -6.62 8.50
CA ARG A 105 -13.82 -6.42 7.39
C ARG A 105 -15.10 -5.81 7.91
N VAL A 106 -15.61 -4.79 7.20
CA VAL A 106 -16.91 -4.18 7.46
C VAL A 106 -17.99 -5.19 7.06
N ILE A 107 -18.89 -5.49 7.98
CA ILE A 107 -20.02 -6.39 7.79
C ILE A 107 -21.32 -5.62 7.69
N ALA A 108 -21.47 -4.60 8.52
CA ALA A 108 -22.65 -3.76 8.50
C ALA A 108 -22.28 -2.32 8.89
N THR A 109 -23.10 -1.38 8.45
CA THR A 109 -22.98 0.05 8.71
C THR A 109 -24.05 0.52 9.69
N GLY A 110 -23.87 1.73 10.23
CA GLY A 110 -24.80 2.31 11.22
C GLY A 110 -26.27 2.27 10.78
N GLY A 111 -27.14 1.78 11.67
CA GLY A 111 -28.57 1.59 11.46
C GLY A 111 -28.97 0.20 10.93
N GLU A 112 -28.02 -0.60 10.48
CA GLU A 112 -28.29 -1.98 10.03
C GLU A 112 -28.35 -2.97 11.19
N SER A 113 -29.09 -4.04 11.00
CA SER A 113 -29.27 -5.11 11.99
C SER A 113 -28.44 -6.33 11.58
N VAL A 114 -27.57 -6.80 12.46
CA VAL A 114 -26.70 -7.97 12.25
C VAL A 114 -27.26 -9.14 13.05
N TYR A 115 -27.30 -10.29 12.43
CA TYR A 115 -27.61 -11.57 13.08
C TYR A 115 -26.56 -12.61 12.69
N ILE A 116 -26.02 -13.32 13.68
CA ILE A 116 -25.06 -14.40 13.48
C ILE A 116 -25.67 -15.66 14.10
N ASP A 117 -25.83 -16.71 13.30
CA ASP A 117 -26.37 -17.99 13.79
C ASP A 117 -25.27 -18.88 14.38
N ALA A 118 -25.68 -19.99 15.01
CA ALA A 118 -24.75 -20.95 15.63
C ALA A 118 -23.79 -21.64 14.62
N ALA A 119 -24.11 -21.62 13.34
CA ALA A 119 -23.26 -22.15 12.27
C ALA A 119 -22.31 -21.08 11.71
N GLY A 120 -22.34 -19.84 12.24
CA GLY A 120 -21.51 -18.74 11.79
C GLY A 120 -22.00 -18.03 10.53
N ASN A 121 -23.24 -18.28 10.09
CA ASN A 121 -23.81 -17.52 8.99
C ASN A 121 -24.20 -16.13 9.47
N VAL A 122 -23.81 -15.13 8.71
CA VAL A 122 -24.09 -13.72 9.00
C VAL A 122 -25.22 -13.23 8.12
N SER A 123 -26.20 -12.58 8.71
CA SER A 123 -27.29 -11.90 7.99
C SER A 123 -27.30 -10.41 8.38
N VAL A 124 -27.51 -9.56 7.38
CA VAL A 124 -27.67 -8.11 7.57
C VAL A 124 -29.06 -7.71 7.09
N ASN A 125 -29.83 -7.05 7.96
CA ASN A 125 -31.23 -6.68 7.70
C ASN A 125 -32.07 -7.87 7.28
N GLY A 126 -31.82 -9.08 7.83
CA GLY A 126 -32.51 -10.33 7.49
C GLY A 126 -32.07 -11.00 6.19
N THR A 127 -31.11 -10.39 5.45
CA THR A 127 -30.57 -10.99 4.22
C THR A 127 -29.26 -11.68 4.53
N LEU A 128 -29.13 -12.96 4.16
CA LEU A 128 -27.89 -13.73 4.32
C LEU A 128 -26.76 -13.09 3.49
N LEU A 129 -25.65 -12.83 4.15
CA LEU A 129 -24.46 -12.26 3.50
C LEU A 129 -23.71 -13.36 2.73
N ASP A 130 -23.35 -13.04 1.49
CA ASP A 130 -22.43 -13.88 0.71
C ASP A 130 -20.99 -13.55 1.11
N GLU A 131 -20.27 -14.55 1.63
CA GLU A 131 -18.95 -14.38 2.22
C GLU A 131 -17.92 -15.30 1.57
N PRO A 132 -17.64 -15.13 0.25
CA PRO A 132 -16.71 -15.98 -0.48
C PRO A 132 -15.24 -15.84 -0.03
N TYR A 133 -14.96 -14.86 0.80
CA TYR A 133 -13.64 -14.59 1.37
C TYR A 133 -13.31 -15.46 2.60
N LEU A 134 -14.28 -16.16 3.16
CA LEU A 134 -14.06 -17.05 4.30
C LEU A 134 -13.52 -18.41 3.85
N ALA A 135 -12.57 -18.96 4.60
CA ALA A 135 -12.20 -20.36 4.48
C ALA A 135 -13.21 -21.27 5.18
N GLU A 136 -13.62 -20.87 6.39
CA GLU A 136 -14.57 -21.58 7.22
C GLU A 136 -15.49 -20.59 7.92
N LYS A 137 -16.75 -20.97 8.08
CA LYS A 137 -17.72 -20.22 8.86
C LYS A 137 -17.65 -20.69 10.31
N ASP A 138 -17.65 -19.74 11.21
CA ASP A 138 -17.67 -20.01 12.65
C ASP A 138 -18.35 -18.83 13.36
N ALA A 139 -19.23 -19.13 14.32
CA ALA A 139 -19.87 -18.09 15.11
C ALA A 139 -18.88 -17.34 15.99
N GLY A 140 -17.76 -17.99 16.35
CA GLY A 140 -16.77 -17.48 17.28
C GLY A 140 -17.33 -17.22 18.67
N MET A 141 -16.57 -16.51 19.48
CA MET A 141 -17.07 -16.05 20.77
C MET A 141 -17.75 -14.70 20.60
N SER A 142 -18.98 -14.60 21.09
CA SER A 142 -19.76 -13.35 21.12
C SER A 142 -20.39 -13.19 22.49
N ASP A 143 -20.37 -11.98 23.01
CA ASP A 143 -21.07 -11.57 24.23
C ASP A 143 -22.25 -10.62 23.91
N LEU A 144 -22.63 -10.53 22.62
CA LEU A 144 -23.74 -9.73 22.14
C LEU A 144 -25.03 -10.53 22.03
N ASP A 145 -26.14 -9.88 22.29
CA ASP A 145 -27.48 -10.39 21.97
C ASP A 145 -27.81 -10.07 20.50
N TYR A 146 -28.28 -11.08 19.77
CA TYR A 146 -28.71 -10.94 18.37
C TYR A 146 -30.24 -10.96 18.24
N PRO A 147 -30.85 -10.20 17.31
CA PRO A 147 -30.20 -9.32 16.35
C PRO A 147 -29.61 -8.06 16.98
N TYR A 148 -28.40 -7.69 16.59
CA TYR A 148 -27.68 -6.52 17.07
C TYR A 148 -27.83 -5.36 16.07
N VAL A 149 -28.33 -4.20 16.54
CA VAL A 149 -28.45 -3.00 15.70
C VAL A 149 -27.19 -2.15 15.83
N VAL A 150 -26.54 -1.91 14.70
CA VAL A 150 -25.30 -1.13 14.61
C VAL A 150 -25.60 0.35 14.94
N PRO A 151 -24.94 0.96 15.91
CA PRO A 151 -25.15 2.37 16.23
C PRO A 151 -24.85 3.30 15.03
N ALA A 152 -25.62 4.38 14.92
CA ALA A 152 -25.42 5.33 13.83
C ALA A 152 -24.00 5.94 13.84
N GLY A 153 -23.37 6.01 12.67
CA GLY A 153 -22.01 6.52 12.50
C GLY A 153 -20.90 5.55 12.86
N THR A 154 -21.23 4.28 13.14
CA THR A 154 -20.27 3.23 13.44
C THR A 154 -20.37 2.08 12.43
N TYR A 155 -19.40 1.16 12.52
CA TYR A 155 -19.27 0.00 11.64
C TYR A 155 -19.13 -1.27 12.49
N PHE A 156 -19.92 -2.29 12.15
CA PHE A 156 -19.74 -3.62 12.71
C PHE A 156 -18.74 -4.37 11.86
N VAL A 157 -17.66 -4.84 12.47
CA VAL A 157 -16.52 -5.40 11.76
C VAL A 157 -16.20 -6.81 12.27
N LEU A 158 -15.83 -7.72 11.36
CA LEU A 158 -15.38 -9.07 11.68
C LEU A 158 -14.01 -9.36 11.07
N GLY A 159 -13.28 -10.29 11.70
CA GLY A 159 -12.11 -10.89 11.06
C GLY A 159 -12.52 -11.96 10.05
N ASP A 160 -11.70 -12.18 9.05
CA ASP A 160 -11.93 -13.25 8.07
C ASP A 160 -11.65 -14.64 8.67
N HIS A 161 -10.79 -14.74 9.69
CA HIS A 161 -10.61 -15.95 10.49
C HIS A 161 -11.54 -15.91 11.71
N ARG A 162 -12.78 -16.34 11.52
CA ARG A 162 -13.89 -16.19 12.47
C ARG A 162 -13.64 -16.75 13.85
N GLU A 163 -13.01 -17.92 13.94
CA GLU A 163 -12.74 -18.63 15.20
C GLU A 163 -11.80 -17.83 16.14
N SER A 164 -10.74 -17.25 15.59
CA SER A 164 -9.68 -16.63 16.42
C SER A 164 -9.73 -15.10 16.44
N SER A 165 -10.70 -14.49 15.76
CA SER A 165 -10.78 -13.02 15.67
C SER A 165 -11.46 -12.42 16.91
N VAL A 166 -10.77 -11.44 17.50
CA VAL A 166 -11.37 -10.50 18.45
C VAL A 166 -11.84 -9.29 17.65
N ASP A 167 -13.16 -9.07 17.59
CA ASP A 167 -13.81 -8.11 16.71
C ASP A 167 -15.13 -7.61 17.32
N SER A 168 -16.02 -7.02 16.51
CA SER A 168 -17.28 -6.42 17.02
C SER A 168 -18.24 -7.39 17.70
N ARG A 169 -18.01 -8.70 17.64
CA ARG A 169 -18.77 -9.70 18.41
C ARG A 169 -18.48 -9.60 19.90
N SER A 170 -17.37 -9.01 20.27
CA SER A 170 -17.03 -8.74 21.67
C SER A 170 -17.32 -7.29 22.02
N SER A 171 -18.04 -7.09 23.12
CA SER A 171 -18.29 -5.76 23.68
C SER A 171 -17.03 -4.98 24.03
N LEU A 172 -15.90 -5.69 24.18
CA LEU A 172 -14.59 -5.05 24.40
C LEU A 172 -14.12 -4.25 23.17
N VAL A 173 -14.37 -4.74 21.96
CA VAL A 173 -14.07 -4.03 20.70
C VAL A 173 -15.25 -3.14 20.32
N GLY A 174 -16.46 -3.71 20.33
CA GLY A 174 -17.67 -3.01 19.92
C GLY A 174 -17.68 -2.64 18.43
N CYS A 175 -18.56 -1.72 18.08
CA CYS A 175 -18.58 -1.13 16.74
C CYS A 175 -17.53 -0.03 16.63
N VAL A 176 -16.89 0.09 15.47
CA VAL A 176 -15.80 1.02 15.18
C VAL A 176 -16.38 2.36 14.72
N GLU A 177 -15.99 3.45 15.34
CA GLU A 177 -16.35 4.79 14.92
C GLU A 177 -15.59 5.21 13.66
N HIS A 178 -16.21 6.05 12.83
CA HIS A 178 -15.55 6.57 11.62
C HIS A 178 -14.26 7.35 11.96
N SER A 179 -14.21 8.00 13.09
CA SER A 179 -13.07 8.76 13.58
C SER A 179 -11.84 7.90 13.93
N GLU A 180 -12.06 6.62 14.25
CA GLU A 180 -11.01 5.67 14.58
C GLU A 180 -10.36 5.04 13.34
N ILE A 181 -10.98 5.22 12.16
CA ILE A 181 -10.56 4.57 10.93
C ILE A 181 -9.34 5.26 10.35
N VAL A 182 -8.25 4.51 10.21
CA VAL A 182 -7.03 4.93 9.52
C VAL A 182 -7.25 4.99 8.00
N GLY A 183 -7.94 3.97 7.46
CA GLY A 183 -8.29 3.90 6.05
C GLY A 183 -8.81 2.54 5.61
N LYS A 184 -9.38 2.52 4.39
CA LYS A 184 -9.77 1.31 3.66
C LYS A 184 -8.53 0.71 3.01
N ILE A 185 -8.29 -0.57 3.24
CA ILE A 185 -7.20 -1.31 2.61
C ILE A 185 -7.62 -1.67 1.19
N ILE A 186 -6.84 -1.21 0.21
CA ILE A 186 -7.20 -1.38 -1.20
C ILE A 186 -6.26 -2.31 -1.95
N PHE A 187 -5.01 -2.42 -1.49
CA PHE A 187 -3.98 -3.08 -2.27
C PHE A 187 -2.90 -3.72 -1.39
N ARG A 188 -2.46 -4.94 -1.74
CA ARG A 188 -1.29 -5.57 -1.14
C ARG A 188 -0.09 -5.38 -2.05
N VAL A 189 1.00 -4.82 -1.50
CA VAL A 189 2.23 -4.53 -2.24
C VAL A 189 3.32 -5.56 -1.98
N TRP A 190 3.25 -6.30 -0.86
CA TRP A 190 4.16 -7.37 -0.51
C TRP A 190 3.40 -8.51 0.20
N PRO A 191 3.76 -9.79 -0.05
CA PRO A 191 4.79 -10.28 -0.96
C PRO A 191 4.38 -10.15 -2.43
N LEU A 192 5.37 -10.09 -3.33
CA LEU A 192 5.13 -9.94 -4.77
C LEU A 192 4.34 -11.12 -5.37
N SER A 193 4.42 -12.31 -4.76
CA SER A 193 3.63 -13.48 -5.14
C SER A 193 2.12 -13.29 -4.98
N SER A 194 1.72 -12.38 -4.10
CA SER A 194 0.32 -12.09 -3.76
C SER A 194 -0.05 -10.62 -4.01
N PHE A 195 0.77 -9.94 -4.85
CA PHE A 195 0.55 -8.55 -5.23
C PHE A 195 -0.80 -8.36 -5.91
N GLY A 196 -1.62 -7.42 -5.43
CA GLY A 196 -2.91 -7.14 -6.05
C GLY A 196 -3.92 -6.46 -5.14
N LYS A 197 -5.13 -6.28 -5.69
CA LYS A 197 -6.27 -5.77 -4.93
C LYS A 197 -6.70 -6.77 -3.87
N ILE A 198 -7.11 -6.26 -2.72
CA ILE A 198 -7.76 -7.02 -1.67
C ILE A 198 -9.26 -7.02 -1.95
N LYS A 199 -9.83 -8.21 -1.94
CA LYS A 199 -11.27 -8.45 -2.19
C LYS A 199 -12.01 -8.58 -0.87
#